data_e209a75843ce9cd00a6cf2754cf9dfc0
#
_entry.id   e209a75843ce9cd00a6cf2754cf9dfc0
#
_cell.length_a   1.000
_cell.length_b   1.000
_cell.length_c   1.000
_cell.angle_alpha   90.00
_cell.angle_beta   90.00
_cell.angle_gamma   90.00
#
_symmetry.space_group_name_H-M   'P 1'
#
loop_
_entity.id
_entity.type
_entity.pdbx_description
1 polymer ?
#
loop_
_entity_poly.entity_id
_entity_poly.type
_entity_poly.pdbx_seq_one_letter_code
_entity_poly.pdbx_strand_id
1 'polypeptide(L)'
;MVHNFIEFETERLKLRRFKDEDLEYFYQYRANPKVAKYQGWQDYSYEQAISFIEKQKIAIANIPDTWVQVAIELKDHGRLIGDFGIHTLELPLNSIEIGFTLDPQFQKQGYATEALNGLVNHAFNVLYKEKIQAIAVEQNDSSIKLLKRIGFRQVKKIENSPFKGQIVNEFVFELTKVDWVG
;
A
#
# COMPACT_ATOMS: atom_id res chain seq x y z
N MET A 1 -10.80 18.95 12.77
CA MET A 1 -9.83 19.27 11.71
C MET A 1 -9.89 18.14 10.70
N VAL A 2 -10.21 18.44 9.45
CA VAL A 2 -10.15 17.44 8.37
C VAL A 2 -8.67 17.20 8.11
N HIS A 3 -8.14 16.03 8.49
CA HIS A 3 -6.78 15.64 8.13
C HIS A 3 -6.72 15.44 6.62
N ASN A 4 -6.08 16.35 5.91
CA ASN A 4 -5.96 16.30 4.44
C ASN A 4 -5.05 15.17 3.94
N PHE A 5 -4.49 14.36 4.84
CA PHE A 5 -3.62 13.23 4.50
C PHE A 5 -3.66 12.13 5.58
N ILE A 6 -3.09 10.96 5.25
CA ILE A 6 -3.02 9.78 6.12
C ILE A 6 -1.63 9.78 6.75
N GLU A 7 -1.56 10.13 8.03
CA GLU A 7 -0.32 10.15 8.80
C GLU A 7 -0.54 9.54 10.18
N PHE A 8 0.32 8.60 10.56
CA PHE A 8 0.30 7.97 11.87
C PHE A 8 1.64 7.29 12.17
N GLU A 9 1.82 6.88 13.41
CA GLU A 9 3.01 6.18 13.84
C GLU A 9 2.66 4.82 14.46
N THR A 10 3.61 3.89 14.35
CA THR A 10 3.61 2.60 15.03
C THR A 10 4.82 2.54 15.97
N GLU A 11 5.16 1.36 16.48
CA GLU A 11 6.34 1.20 17.34
C GLU A 11 7.63 1.64 16.63
N ARG A 12 7.88 1.13 15.42
CA ARG A 12 9.13 1.33 14.67
C ARG A 12 8.98 2.24 13.45
N LEU A 13 7.74 2.51 13.02
CA LEU A 13 7.47 3.15 11.72
C LEU A 13 6.72 4.46 11.88
N LYS A 14 6.98 5.37 10.94
CA LYS A 14 6.18 6.55 10.68
C LYS A 14 5.60 6.47 9.28
N LEU A 15 4.28 6.52 9.18
CA LEU A 15 3.57 6.60 7.92
C LEU A 15 3.22 8.05 7.67
N ARG A 16 3.65 8.58 6.52
CA ARG A 16 3.62 10.01 6.25
C ARG A 16 3.53 10.33 4.77
N ARG A 17 3.39 11.60 4.47
CA ARG A 17 3.54 12.14 3.12
C ARG A 17 4.98 11.94 2.62
N PHE A 18 5.13 11.77 1.30
CA PHE A 18 6.45 11.77 0.66
C PHE A 18 7.12 13.14 0.79
N LYS A 19 8.46 13.14 0.80
CA LYS A 19 9.33 14.31 0.83
C LYS A 19 10.48 14.13 -0.18
N ASP A 20 11.20 15.19 -0.50
CA ASP A 20 12.24 15.17 -1.52
C ASP A 20 13.38 14.20 -1.19
N GLU A 21 13.73 14.06 0.08
CA GLU A 21 14.76 13.16 0.57
C GLU A 21 14.42 11.67 0.36
N ASP A 22 13.18 11.34 0.04
CA ASP A 22 12.76 9.96 -0.23
C ASP A 22 13.15 9.48 -1.63
N LEU A 23 13.46 10.40 -2.54
CA LEU A 23 13.60 10.13 -3.98
C LEU A 23 14.56 8.97 -4.28
N GLU A 24 15.74 8.98 -3.69
CA GLU A 24 16.77 7.97 -3.96
C GLU A 24 16.31 6.58 -3.50
N TYR A 25 15.79 6.47 -2.27
CA TYR A 25 15.30 5.21 -1.72
C TYR A 25 14.07 4.70 -2.48
N PHE A 26 13.15 5.61 -2.84
CA PHE A 26 11.96 5.31 -3.63
C PHE A 26 12.34 4.74 -4.99
N TYR A 27 13.24 5.41 -5.72
CA TYR A 27 13.71 4.95 -7.01
C TYR A 27 14.37 3.57 -6.91
N GLN A 28 15.28 3.37 -5.94
CA GLN A 28 16.03 2.12 -5.78
C GLN A 28 15.11 0.90 -5.66
N TYR A 29 14.09 0.95 -4.81
CA TYR A 29 13.21 -0.22 -4.69
C TYR A 29 12.19 -0.32 -5.83
N ARG A 30 11.72 0.80 -6.39
CA ARG A 30 10.81 0.79 -7.55
C ARG A 30 11.47 0.24 -8.82
N ALA A 31 12.72 0.57 -9.06
CA ALA A 31 13.51 0.07 -10.17
C ALA A 31 13.93 -1.40 -10.00
N ASN A 32 13.79 -1.97 -8.79
CA ASN A 32 14.18 -3.36 -8.54
C ASN A 32 13.19 -4.34 -9.22
N PRO A 33 13.66 -5.22 -10.15
CA PRO A 33 12.78 -6.15 -10.88
C PRO A 33 12.02 -7.11 -9.96
N LYS A 34 12.58 -7.48 -8.79
CA LYS A 34 11.91 -8.34 -7.82
C LYS A 34 10.69 -7.66 -7.19
N VAL A 35 10.77 -6.35 -6.99
CA VAL A 35 9.65 -5.53 -6.50
C VAL A 35 8.64 -5.33 -7.63
N ALA A 36 9.09 -4.90 -8.80
CA ALA A 36 8.23 -4.64 -9.95
C ALA A 36 7.44 -5.87 -10.40
N LYS A 37 7.92 -7.09 -10.14
CA LYS A 37 7.33 -8.35 -10.62
C LYS A 37 5.81 -8.44 -10.46
N TYR A 38 5.30 -8.01 -9.32
CA TYR A 38 3.87 -8.09 -8.97
C TYR A 38 3.19 -6.73 -8.84
N GLN A 39 3.84 -5.67 -9.36
CA GLN A 39 3.34 -4.31 -9.29
C GLN A 39 2.90 -3.83 -10.68
N GLY A 40 2.08 -2.80 -10.75
CA GLY A 40 1.55 -2.26 -12.00
C GLY A 40 2.57 -1.54 -12.90
N TRP A 41 3.86 -1.52 -12.54
CA TRP A 41 4.93 -0.89 -13.31
C TRP A 41 6.05 -1.88 -13.64
N GLN A 42 6.88 -1.51 -14.62
CA GLN A 42 8.15 -2.14 -14.97
C GLN A 42 9.10 -1.06 -15.53
N ASP A 43 10.40 -1.35 -15.56
CA ASP A 43 11.42 -0.46 -16.11
C ASP A 43 11.30 0.99 -15.57
N TYR A 44 11.15 1.10 -14.25
CA TYR A 44 10.89 2.38 -13.58
C TYR A 44 12.08 3.32 -13.69
N SER A 45 11.89 4.48 -14.31
CA SER A 45 12.96 5.46 -14.50
C SER A 45 13.08 6.45 -13.33
N TYR A 46 14.23 7.11 -13.25
CA TYR A 46 14.47 8.13 -12.22
C TYR A 46 13.56 9.35 -12.41
N GLU A 47 13.31 9.74 -13.65
CA GLU A 47 12.38 10.83 -13.99
C GLU A 47 10.94 10.51 -13.58
N GLN A 48 10.54 9.25 -13.69
CA GLN A 48 9.25 8.79 -13.20
C GLN A 48 9.17 8.91 -11.68
N ALA A 49 10.26 8.60 -10.96
CA ALA A 49 10.34 8.74 -9.51
C ALA A 49 10.20 10.20 -9.08
N ILE A 50 10.92 11.13 -9.72
CA ILE A 50 10.80 12.57 -9.47
C ILE A 50 9.34 13.02 -9.66
N SER A 51 8.77 12.76 -10.83
CA SER A 51 7.40 13.15 -11.15
C SER A 51 6.37 12.57 -10.19
N PHE A 52 6.60 11.34 -9.73
CA PHE A 52 5.72 10.67 -8.77
C PHE A 52 5.76 11.35 -7.40
N ILE A 53 6.95 11.58 -6.85
CA ILE A 53 7.12 12.22 -5.54
C ILE A 53 6.54 13.63 -5.54
N GLU A 54 6.79 14.43 -6.58
CA GLU A 54 6.21 15.77 -6.71
C GLU A 54 4.68 15.74 -6.65
N LYS A 55 4.04 14.79 -7.29
CA LYS A 55 2.58 14.61 -7.22
C LYS A 55 2.12 14.19 -5.83
N GLN A 56 2.85 13.27 -5.17
CA GLN A 56 2.45 12.75 -3.86
C GLN A 56 2.68 13.76 -2.73
N LYS A 57 3.60 14.70 -2.86
CA LYS A 57 3.82 15.78 -1.89
C LYS A 57 2.59 16.67 -1.69
N ILE A 58 1.76 16.82 -2.71
CA ILE A 58 0.55 17.68 -2.69
C ILE A 58 -0.75 16.90 -2.77
N ALA A 59 -0.71 15.56 -2.84
CA ALA A 59 -1.90 14.73 -2.95
C ALA A 59 -2.82 14.89 -1.73
N ILE A 60 -4.11 14.86 -1.96
CA ILE A 60 -5.16 14.94 -0.93
C ILE A 60 -5.78 13.55 -0.79
N ALA A 61 -5.79 13.05 0.43
CA ALA A 61 -6.37 11.75 0.73
C ALA A 61 -7.91 11.83 0.86
N ASN A 62 -8.52 10.67 0.76
CA ASN A 62 -9.96 10.48 1.00
C ASN A 62 -10.88 11.20 -0.01
N ILE A 63 -10.37 11.47 -1.20
CA ILE A 63 -11.18 11.93 -2.34
C ILE A 63 -11.65 10.69 -3.12
N PRO A 64 -12.97 10.53 -3.37
CA PRO A 64 -13.49 9.41 -4.13
C PRO A 64 -12.79 9.22 -5.48
N ASP A 65 -12.57 7.96 -5.86
CA ASP A 65 -11.92 7.52 -7.10
C ASP A 65 -10.49 8.06 -7.31
N THR A 66 -9.78 8.35 -6.20
CA THR A 66 -8.38 8.79 -6.27
C THR A 66 -7.43 7.90 -5.48
N TRP A 67 -6.19 7.82 -5.97
CA TRP A 67 -5.07 7.17 -5.31
C TRP A 67 -4.17 8.16 -4.62
N VAL A 68 -3.77 7.84 -3.40
CA VAL A 68 -2.66 8.51 -2.71
C VAL A 68 -1.62 7.48 -2.30
N GLN A 69 -0.35 7.89 -2.25
CA GLN A 69 0.73 7.06 -1.71
C GLN A 69 1.19 7.59 -0.37
N VAL A 70 1.32 6.68 0.59
CA VAL A 70 1.79 6.94 1.94
C VAL A 70 3.15 6.29 2.13
N ALA A 71 4.16 7.08 2.43
CA ALA A 71 5.52 6.62 2.68
C ALA A 71 5.61 5.87 4.01
N ILE A 72 6.38 4.78 4.04
CA ILE A 72 6.72 4.02 5.24
C ILE A 72 8.17 4.34 5.61
N GLU A 73 8.37 5.10 6.68
CA GLU A 73 9.68 5.51 7.19
C GLU A 73 10.05 4.73 8.45
N LEU A 74 11.31 4.31 8.54
CA LEU A 74 11.89 3.84 9.80
C LEU A 74 12.17 5.03 10.72
N LYS A 75 11.64 5.01 11.96
CA LYS A 75 11.85 6.09 12.94
C LYS A 75 13.30 6.30 13.31
N ASP A 76 14.06 5.21 13.46
CA ASP A 76 15.45 5.26 13.94
C ASP A 76 16.39 6.01 13.01
N HIS A 77 16.13 5.96 11.69
CA HIS A 77 17.03 6.48 10.68
C HIS A 77 16.39 7.46 9.70
N GLY A 78 15.09 7.70 9.80
CA GLY A 78 14.35 8.55 8.87
C GLY A 78 14.33 8.03 7.42
N ARG A 79 14.69 6.74 7.22
CA ARG A 79 14.80 6.12 5.90
C ARG A 79 13.46 5.61 5.41
N LEU A 80 13.12 5.96 4.17
CA LEU A 80 12.02 5.34 3.44
C LEU A 80 12.34 3.87 3.17
N ILE A 81 11.41 2.97 3.54
CA ILE A 81 11.57 1.52 3.32
C ILE A 81 10.46 0.91 2.47
N GLY A 82 9.46 1.68 2.10
CA GLY A 82 8.32 1.22 1.32
C GLY A 82 7.19 2.24 1.26
N ASP A 83 6.07 1.83 0.71
CA ASP A 83 4.87 2.67 0.61
C ASP A 83 3.58 1.87 0.56
N PHE A 84 2.46 2.51 0.93
CA PHE A 84 1.10 2.07 0.63
C PHE A 84 0.50 2.94 -0.47
N GLY A 85 -0.09 2.30 -1.50
CA GLY A 85 -1.10 2.92 -2.34
C GLY A 85 -2.47 2.75 -1.68
N ILE A 86 -3.23 3.83 -1.58
CA ILE A 86 -4.57 3.83 -1.00
C ILE A 86 -5.52 4.48 -1.98
N HIS A 87 -6.45 3.70 -2.50
CA HIS A 87 -7.52 4.14 -3.39
C HIS A 87 -8.79 4.34 -2.58
N THR A 88 -9.31 5.54 -2.57
CA THR A 88 -10.62 5.79 -1.99
C THR A 88 -11.69 5.40 -3.00
N LEU A 89 -12.44 4.34 -2.71
CA LEU A 89 -13.46 3.85 -3.63
C LEU A 89 -14.68 4.77 -3.63
N GLU A 90 -15.24 5.04 -4.81
CA GLU A 90 -16.51 5.71 -4.92
C GLU A 90 -17.66 4.79 -4.46
N LEU A 91 -17.57 3.52 -4.83
CA LEU A 91 -18.50 2.46 -4.40
C LEU A 91 -17.74 1.16 -4.12
N PRO A 92 -18.09 0.42 -3.03
CA PRO A 92 -19.06 0.80 -2.02
C PRO A 92 -18.55 1.96 -1.14
N LEU A 93 -19.46 2.80 -0.69
CA LEU A 93 -19.15 3.93 0.19
C LEU A 93 -18.36 3.49 1.42
N ASN A 94 -17.50 4.37 1.93
CA ASN A 94 -16.65 4.13 3.09
C ASN A 94 -15.69 2.94 2.92
N SER A 95 -15.27 2.66 1.69
CA SER A 95 -14.32 1.61 1.37
C SER A 95 -13.05 2.16 0.74
N ILE A 96 -11.95 1.46 0.98
CA ILE A 96 -10.67 1.73 0.33
C ILE A 96 -10.10 0.44 -0.27
N GLU A 97 -9.34 0.58 -1.35
CA GLU A 97 -8.46 -0.46 -1.86
C GLU A 97 -7.01 -0.10 -1.51
N ILE A 98 -6.23 -1.09 -1.13
CA ILE A 98 -4.84 -0.90 -0.75
C ILE A 98 -3.91 -1.76 -1.60
N GLY A 99 -2.76 -1.18 -1.96
CA GLY A 99 -1.59 -1.88 -2.43
C GLY A 99 -0.39 -1.52 -1.57
N PHE A 100 0.64 -2.35 -1.54
CA PHE A 100 1.83 -2.06 -0.74
C PHE A 100 3.11 -2.56 -1.40
N THR A 101 4.17 -1.86 -1.11
CA THR A 101 5.52 -2.15 -1.57
C THR A 101 6.47 -2.02 -0.40
N LEU A 102 7.41 -2.96 -0.25
CA LEU A 102 8.48 -2.88 0.72
C LEU A 102 9.81 -3.20 0.05
N ASP A 103 10.82 -2.36 0.30
CA ASP A 103 12.19 -2.60 -0.14
C ASP A 103 12.63 -4.01 0.32
N PRO A 104 13.17 -4.85 -0.59
CA PRO A 104 13.59 -6.20 -0.26
C PRO A 104 14.56 -6.31 0.92
N GLN A 105 15.36 -5.27 1.18
CA GLN A 105 16.29 -5.23 2.32
C GLN A 105 15.57 -5.22 3.67
N PHE A 106 14.32 -4.79 3.71
CA PHE A 106 13.50 -4.66 4.94
C PHE A 106 12.39 -5.72 5.03
N GLN A 107 12.33 -6.65 4.08
CA GLN A 107 11.39 -7.76 4.13
C GLN A 107 11.78 -8.78 5.21
N LYS A 108 10.79 -9.58 5.65
CA LYS A 108 10.95 -10.65 6.66
C LYS A 108 11.40 -10.19 8.06
N GLN A 109 11.26 -8.90 8.37
CA GLN A 109 11.62 -8.29 9.65
C GLN A 109 10.38 -7.79 10.43
N GLY A 110 9.18 -8.12 9.95
CA GLY A 110 7.91 -7.74 10.59
C GLY A 110 7.37 -6.37 10.18
N TYR A 111 8.13 -5.53 9.47
CA TYR A 111 7.72 -4.17 9.10
C TYR A 111 6.43 -4.11 8.27
N ALA A 112 6.27 -5.00 7.29
CA ALA A 112 5.03 -5.03 6.50
C ALA A 112 3.81 -5.37 7.36
N THR A 113 3.94 -6.29 8.31
CA THR A 113 2.87 -6.66 9.25
C THR A 113 2.52 -5.49 10.17
N GLU A 114 3.53 -4.82 10.72
CA GLU A 114 3.37 -3.66 11.60
C GLU A 114 2.72 -2.49 10.87
N ALA A 115 3.22 -2.15 9.69
CA ALA A 115 2.68 -1.06 8.88
C ALA A 115 1.22 -1.32 8.47
N LEU A 116 0.90 -2.54 8.03
CA LEU A 116 -0.45 -2.89 7.58
C LEU A 116 -1.45 -2.92 8.75
N ASN A 117 -1.07 -3.43 9.94
CA ASN A 117 -1.90 -3.34 11.14
C ASN A 117 -2.17 -1.88 11.52
N GLY A 118 -1.15 -1.03 11.50
CA GLY A 118 -1.31 0.39 11.75
C GLY A 118 -2.25 1.07 10.76
N LEU A 119 -2.14 0.74 9.45
CA LEU A 119 -3.02 1.27 8.42
C LEU A 119 -4.48 0.81 8.63
N VAL A 120 -4.70 -0.47 8.93
CA VAL A 120 -6.03 -1.03 9.20
C VAL A 120 -6.67 -0.31 10.39
N ASN A 121 -5.92 -0.17 11.50
CA ASN A 121 -6.39 0.58 12.67
C ASN A 121 -6.76 2.03 12.33
N HIS A 122 -5.89 2.72 11.60
CA HIS A 122 -6.13 4.10 11.17
C HIS A 122 -7.35 4.22 10.25
N ALA A 123 -7.48 3.31 9.28
CA ALA A 123 -8.60 3.29 8.35
C ALA A 123 -9.95 3.11 9.07
N PHE A 124 -10.06 2.17 10.00
CA PHE A 124 -11.32 1.88 10.69
C PHE A 124 -11.67 2.88 11.80
N ASN A 125 -10.68 3.36 12.54
CA ASN A 125 -10.91 4.16 13.74
C ASN A 125 -10.74 5.68 13.54
N VAL A 126 -9.96 6.10 12.55
CA VAL A 126 -9.69 7.52 12.27
C VAL A 126 -10.39 7.98 10.98
N LEU A 127 -10.31 7.18 9.91
CA LEU A 127 -10.96 7.52 8.64
C LEU A 127 -12.40 7.00 8.55
N TYR A 128 -12.85 6.24 9.55
CA TYR A 128 -14.20 5.68 9.63
C TYR A 128 -14.60 4.84 8.42
N LYS A 129 -13.61 4.12 7.86
CA LYS A 129 -13.88 3.16 6.79
C LYS A 129 -14.57 1.93 7.36
N GLU A 130 -15.43 1.32 6.53
CA GLU A 130 -16.15 0.10 6.89
C GLU A 130 -15.50 -1.15 6.28
N LYS A 131 -14.76 -0.95 5.18
CA LYS A 131 -14.13 -2.04 4.44
C LYS A 131 -12.81 -1.64 3.79
N ILE A 132 -11.86 -2.56 3.83
CA ILE A 132 -10.58 -2.48 3.13
C ILE A 132 -10.50 -3.65 2.15
N GLN A 133 -10.16 -3.36 0.89
CA GLN A 133 -9.93 -4.34 -0.16
C GLN A 133 -8.45 -4.35 -0.55
N ALA A 134 -7.96 -5.50 -0.97
CA ALA A 134 -6.64 -5.65 -1.59
C ALA A 134 -6.71 -6.70 -2.70
N ILE A 135 -5.97 -6.47 -3.78
CA ILE A 135 -5.88 -7.40 -4.91
C ILE A 135 -4.45 -7.92 -4.99
N ALA A 136 -4.29 -9.22 -5.15
CA ALA A 136 -2.98 -9.86 -5.30
C ALA A 136 -3.00 -10.88 -6.42
N VAL A 137 -1.97 -10.84 -7.27
CA VAL A 137 -1.72 -11.89 -8.27
C VAL A 137 -1.55 -13.24 -7.55
N GLU A 138 -2.16 -14.30 -8.08
CA GLU A 138 -2.18 -15.65 -7.48
C GLU A 138 -0.78 -16.17 -7.11
N GLN A 139 0.25 -15.78 -7.87
CA GLN A 139 1.65 -16.17 -7.63
C GLN A 139 2.36 -15.32 -6.57
N ASN A 140 1.73 -14.27 -6.03
CA ASN A 140 2.32 -13.42 -5.01
C ASN A 140 2.08 -13.97 -3.60
N ASP A 141 2.68 -15.11 -3.29
CA ASP A 141 2.54 -15.80 -2.00
C ASP A 141 2.82 -14.91 -0.79
N SER A 142 3.79 -14.00 -0.90
CA SER A 142 4.18 -13.14 0.22
C SER A 142 3.08 -12.15 0.58
N SER A 143 2.46 -11.53 -0.43
CA SER A 143 1.32 -10.62 -0.24
C SER A 143 0.11 -11.39 0.32
N ILE A 144 -0.21 -12.53 -0.27
CA ILE A 144 -1.34 -13.37 0.16
C ILE A 144 -1.18 -13.81 1.63
N LYS A 145 0.02 -14.27 2.02
CA LYS A 145 0.30 -14.67 3.40
C LYS A 145 0.21 -13.50 4.37
N LEU A 146 0.67 -12.31 3.97
CA LEU A 146 0.56 -11.11 4.79
C LEU A 146 -0.91 -10.71 4.99
N LEU A 147 -1.69 -10.61 3.93
CA LEU A 147 -3.11 -10.27 4.00
C LEU A 147 -3.89 -11.23 4.90
N LYS A 148 -3.70 -12.54 4.73
CA LYS A 148 -4.35 -13.56 5.58
C LYS A 148 -3.94 -13.45 7.05
N ARG A 149 -2.68 -13.13 7.33
CA ARG A 149 -2.17 -12.94 8.72
C ARG A 149 -2.85 -11.76 9.42
N ILE A 150 -3.15 -10.70 8.69
CA ILE A 150 -3.85 -9.52 9.23
C ILE A 150 -5.35 -9.78 9.44
N GLY A 151 -5.90 -10.83 8.82
CA GLY A 151 -7.31 -11.18 8.93
C GLY A 151 -8.13 -10.96 7.66
N PHE A 152 -7.50 -10.52 6.56
CA PHE A 152 -8.20 -10.42 5.28
C PHE A 152 -8.67 -11.80 4.80
N ARG A 153 -9.88 -11.87 4.28
CA ARG A 153 -10.47 -13.06 3.68
C ARG A 153 -10.52 -12.93 2.17
N GLN A 154 -10.15 -14.00 1.48
CA GLN A 154 -10.31 -14.07 0.03
C GLN A 154 -11.82 -14.19 -0.30
N VAL A 155 -12.34 -13.21 -1.02
CA VAL A 155 -13.76 -13.13 -1.39
C VAL A 155 -14.03 -13.43 -2.85
N LYS A 156 -13.02 -13.27 -3.73
CA LYS A 156 -13.18 -13.48 -5.16
C LYS A 156 -11.88 -13.95 -5.79
N LYS A 157 -11.99 -14.74 -6.85
CA LYS A 157 -10.94 -15.02 -7.83
C LYS A 157 -11.32 -14.36 -9.15
N ILE A 158 -10.41 -13.60 -9.74
CA ILE A 158 -10.54 -13.04 -11.10
C ILE A 158 -9.64 -13.90 -11.98
N GLU A 159 -10.23 -14.62 -12.91
CA GLU A 159 -9.50 -15.45 -13.83
C GLU A 159 -9.19 -14.69 -15.12
N ASN A 160 -8.06 -15.04 -15.75
CA ASN A 160 -7.64 -14.49 -17.02
C ASN A 160 -7.49 -12.96 -17.03
N SER A 161 -7.02 -12.39 -15.95
CA SER A 161 -6.73 -10.95 -15.83
C SER A 161 -5.49 -10.59 -16.67
N PRO A 162 -5.55 -9.56 -17.51
CA PRO A 162 -4.36 -9.08 -18.23
C PRO A 162 -3.43 -8.35 -17.27
N PHE A 163 -2.18 -8.80 -17.19
CA PHE A 163 -1.17 -8.19 -16.33
C PHE A 163 0.19 -8.18 -17.03
N LYS A 164 0.70 -7.00 -17.39
CA LYS A 164 2.01 -6.81 -18.04
C LYS A 164 2.24 -7.70 -19.27
N GLY A 165 1.26 -7.77 -20.16
CA GLY A 165 1.35 -8.59 -21.37
C GLY A 165 1.19 -10.10 -21.13
N GLN A 166 0.90 -10.52 -19.93
CA GLN A 166 0.61 -11.90 -19.54
C GLN A 166 -0.85 -12.03 -19.07
N ILE A 167 -1.35 -13.24 -19.06
CA ILE A 167 -2.63 -13.56 -18.44
C ILE A 167 -2.34 -14.23 -17.10
N VAL A 168 -2.92 -13.67 -16.03
CA VAL A 168 -2.76 -14.16 -14.66
C VAL A 168 -4.12 -14.34 -14.00
N ASN A 169 -4.14 -15.04 -12.88
CA ASN A 169 -5.28 -14.98 -11.97
C ASN A 169 -4.97 -14.03 -10.82
N GLU A 170 -6.00 -13.38 -10.31
CA GLU A 170 -5.90 -12.47 -9.17
C GLU A 170 -6.90 -12.88 -8.09
N PHE A 171 -6.52 -12.70 -6.84
CA PHE A 171 -7.39 -12.88 -5.70
C PHE A 171 -7.76 -11.52 -5.12
N VAL A 172 -9.05 -11.33 -4.86
CA VAL A 172 -9.58 -10.18 -4.13
C VAL A 172 -9.72 -10.57 -2.67
N PHE A 173 -9.11 -9.79 -1.80
CA PHE A 173 -9.18 -9.91 -0.36
C PHE A 173 -9.96 -8.75 0.23
N GLU A 174 -10.75 -9.01 1.26
CA GLU A 174 -11.47 -7.98 2.01
C GLU A 174 -11.28 -8.18 3.52
N LEU A 175 -11.27 -7.06 4.24
CA LEU A 175 -11.36 -6.99 5.69
C LEU A 175 -12.40 -5.94 6.04
N THR A 176 -13.41 -6.33 6.82
CA THR A 176 -14.43 -5.40 7.31
C THR A 176 -14.13 -4.98 8.73
N LYS A 177 -14.63 -3.81 9.13
CA LYS A 177 -14.45 -3.29 10.49
C LYS A 177 -15.00 -4.23 11.55
N VAL A 178 -16.11 -4.93 11.26
CA VAL A 178 -16.73 -5.88 12.20
C VAL A 178 -15.97 -7.20 12.35
N ASP A 179 -15.16 -7.57 11.34
CA ASP A 179 -14.34 -8.78 11.37
C ASP A 179 -12.94 -8.53 11.94
N TRP A 180 -12.55 -7.26 12.08
CA TRP A 180 -11.22 -6.91 12.56
C TRP A 180 -11.17 -6.91 14.08
N VAL A 181 -10.30 -7.76 14.62
CA VAL A 181 -10.02 -7.87 16.07
C VAL A 181 -8.66 -7.20 16.27
N GLY A 182 -8.68 -5.88 16.52
CA GLY A 182 -7.50 -5.04 16.77
C GLY A 182 -6.72 -5.37 18.02
#